data_ff939464b4f506944da3f383a0a5062f
#
_entry.id   ff939464b4f506944da3f383a0a5062f
#
_cell.length_a   1.000
_cell.length_b   1.000
_cell.length_c   1.000
_cell.angle_alpha   90.00
_cell.angle_beta   90.00
_cell.angle_gamma   90.00
#
_symmetry.space_group_name_H-M   'P 1'
#
loop_
_entity.id
_entity.type
_entity.pdbx_description
1 polymer ?
#
loop_
_entity_poly.entity_id
_entity_poly.type
_entity_poly.pdbx_seq_one_letter_code
_entity_poly.pdbx_strand_id
1 'polypeptide(L)'
;MVKSSKELLAKDESKVLAELQKNSKESIDTIAKHCGFSRQKVWRIIKHLEDNKIIWGYIAIADEEQNGLKHFVLLVKRNSVSFDTSVKKELILEKLDDYLPGVARIEDIFFTHGSFDAVVTFYVADIISAKKLVQEIYKRVGKYLGEYLLLETLFPVRKKGLKNPQIKGLVEYL
;
A
#
# COMPACT_ATOMS: atom_id res chain seq x y z
N MET A 1 -3.62 -23.91 -5.47
CA MET A 1 -5.07 -23.75 -5.72
C MET A 1 -5.48 -22.42 -5.11
N VAL A 2 -5.78 -21.43 -5.93
CA VAL A 2 -6.36 -20.16 -5.48
C VAL A 2 -7.81 -20.46 -5.12
N LYS A 3 -8.21 -20.29 -3.86
CA LYS A 3 -9.62 -20.39 -3.46
C LYS A 3 -10.43 -19.35 -4.23
N SER A 4 -11.15 -19.79 -5.23
CA SER A 4 -12.11 -18.99 -5.97
C SER A 4 -13.46 -19.11 -5.26
N SER A 5 -13.70 -18.35 -4.28
CA SER A 5 -14.97 -17.79 -3.84
C SER A 5 -14.67 -16.91 -2.64
N LYS A 6 -14.47 -15.62 -2.92
CA LYS A 6 -14.53 -14.62 -1.87
C LYS A 6 -15.99 -14.66 -1.39
N GLU A 7 -16.25 -15.27 -0.23
CA GLU A 7 -17.50 -15.04 0.47
C GLU A 7 -17.65 -13.53 0.62
N LEU A 8 -18.76 -13.00 0.14
CA LEU A 8 -19.10 -11.60 0.33
C LEU A 8 -19.22 -11.36 1.84
N LEU A 9 -18.65 -10.28 2.32
CA LEU A 9 -18.81 -9.88 3.71
C LEU A 9 -20.30 -9.79 4.07
N ALA A 10 -20.64 -10.29 5.25
CA ALA A 10 -21.97 -10.11 5.78
C ALA A 10 -22.28 -8.59 5.91
N LYS A 11 -23.53 -8.22 5.76
CA LYS A 11 -23.98 -6.81 5.78
C LYS A 11 -23.49 -6.06 7.05
N ASP A 12 -23.49 -6.74 8.18
CA ASP A 12 -23.05 -6.17 9.46
C ASP A 12 -21.53 -5.97 9.52
N GLU A 13 -20.77 -6.91 8.98
CA GLU A 13 -19.29 -6.81 8.84
C GLU A 13 -18.91 -5.65 7.94
N SER A 14 -19.59 -5.52 6.80
CA SER A 14 -19.35 -4.39 5.87
C SER A 14 -19.62 -3.04 6.52
N LYS A 15 -20.64 -2.91 7.39
CA LYS A 15 -20.90 -1.67 8.13
C LYS A 15 -19.79 -1.32 9.11
N VAL A 16 -19.32 -2.29 9.90
CA VAL A 16 -18.25 -2.07 10.88
C VAL A 16 -16.94 -1.75 10.16
N LEU A 17 -16.63 -2.47 9.08
CA LEU A 17 -15.43 -2.23 8.26
C LEU A 17 -15.45 -0.81 7.66
N ALA A 18 -16.60 -0.34 7.16
CA ALA A 18 -16.73 1.01 6.62
C ALA A 18 -16.46 2.10 7.67
N GLU A 19 -16.88 1.92 8.92
CA GLU A 19 -16.56 2.86 9.99
C GLU A 19 -15.05 2.86 10.32
N LEU A 20 -14.42 1.68 10.40
CA LEU A 20 -12.96 1.57 10.61
C LEU A 20 -12.17 2.18 9.46
N GLN A 21 -12.62 2.06 8.21
CA GLN A 21 -11.99 2.68 7.05
C GLN A 21 -12.09 4.20 7.04
N LYS A 22 -13.12 4.78 7.65
CA LYS A 22 -13.22 6.24 7.83
C LYS A 22 -12.24 6.73 8.89
N ASN A 23 -12.20 6.05 10.05
CA ASN A 23 -11.30 6.38 11.15
C ASN A 23 -11.04 5.16 12.02
N SER A 24 -9.90 4.51 11.83
CA SER A 24 -9.49 3.33 12.60
C SER A 24 -9.16 3.62 14.07
N LYS A 25 -9.04 4.90 14.46
CA LYS A 25 -8.78 5.33 15.84
C LYS A 25 -10.07 5.47 16.65
N GLU A 26 -11.26 5.36 16.01
CA GLU A 26 -12.53 5.46 16.72
C GLU A 26 -12.69 4.39 17.79
N SER A 27 -13.37 4.75 18.89
CA SER A 27 -13.67 3.79 19.95
C SER A 27 -14.70 2.77 19.48
N ILE A 28 -14.64 1.55 20.01
CA ILE A 28 -15.63 0.50 19.75
C ILE A 28 -17.04 1.01 20.10
N ASP A 29 -17.19 1.82 21.14
CA ASP A 29 -18.46 2.39 21.56
C ASP A 29 -19.02 3.37 20.54
N THR A 30 -18.17 4.19 19.92
CA THR A 30 -18.56 5.10 18.84
C THR A 30 -19.01 4.33 17.61
N ILE A 31 -18.21 3.33 17.19
CA ILE A 31 -18.56 2.45 16.05
C ILE A 31 -19.88 1.72 16.33
N ALA A 32 -20.07 1.23 17.54
CA ALA A 32 -21.32 0.55 17.92
C ALA A 32 -22.55 1.45 17.78
N LYS A 33 -22.45 2.71 18.24
CA LYS A 33 -23.51 3.72 18.07
C LYS A 33 -23.81 3.99 16.59
N HIS A 34 -22.77 4.20 15.76
CA HIS A 34 -22.95 4.48 14.32
C HIS A 34 -23.58 3.30 13.58
N CYS A 35 -23.19 2.08 13.93
CA CYS A 35 -23.72 0.87 13.29
C CYS A 35 -25.10 0.43 13.81
N GLY A 36 -25.55 0.93 14.97
CA GLY A 36 -26.73 0.44 15.68
C GLY A 36 -26.51 -0.94 16.29
N PHE A 37 -25.31 -1.26 16.76
CA PHE A 37 -24.93 -2.53 17.34
C PHE A 37 -24.52 -2.42 18.81
N SER A 38 -24.47 -3.55 19.52
CA SER A 38 -23.85 -3.59 20.84
C SER A 38 -22.31 -3.58 20.70
N ARG A 39 -21.61 -3.03 21.72
CA ARG A 39 -20.15 -3.06 21.81
C ARG A 39 -19.57 -4.46 21.62
N GLN A 40 -20.18 -5.47 22.25
CA GLN A 40 -19.74 -6.87 22.13
C GLN A 40 -19.86 -7.41 20.71
N LYS A 41 -20.92 -7.02 19.97
CA LYS A 41 -21.10 -7.41 18.57
C LYS A 41 -20.02 -6.78 17.69
N VAL A 42 -19.74 -5.49 17.84
CA VAL A 42 -18.68 -4.80 17.09
C VAL A 42 -17.33 -5.43 17.36
N TRP A 43 -16.99 -5.68 18.63
CA TRP A 43 -15.72 -6.33 19.00
C TRP A 43 -15.56 -7.69 18.33
N ARG A 44 -16.61 -8.53 18.36
CA ARG A 44 -16.58 -9.85 17.68
C ARG A 44 -16.40 -9.74 16.17
N ILE A 45 -17.06 -8.77 15.54
CA ILE A 45 -16.91 -8.51 14.11
C ILE A 45 -15.47 -8.09 13.78
N ILE A 46 -14.91 -7.14 14.51
CA ILE A 46 -13.52 -6.68 14.29
C ILE A 46 -12.56 -7.85 14.41
N LYS A 47 -12.66 -8.62 15.50
CA LYS A 47 -11.82 -9.80 15.71
C LYS A 47 -11.96 -10.82 14.58
N HIS A 48 -13.18 -11.09 14.13
CA HIS A 48 -13.42 -11.98 13.00
C HIS A 48 -12.74 -11.48 11.72
N LEU A 49 -12.82 -10.18 11.42
CA LEU A 49 -12.18 -9.56 10.25
C LEU A 49 -10.64 -9.63 10.32
N GLU A 50 -10.06 -9.47 11.50
CA GLU A 50 -8.63 -9.60 11.75
C GLU A 50 -8.15 -11.06 11.64
N ASP A 51 -8.83 -11.99 12.30
CA ASP A 51 -8.50 -13.42 12.28
C ASP A 51 -8.53 -14.00 10.85
N ASN A 52 -9.52 -13.56 10.05
CA ASN A 52 -9.65 -13.96 8.64
C ASN A 52 -8.80 -13.14 7.66
N LYS A 53 -7.93 -12.24 8.15
CA LYS A 53 -7.04 -11.41 7.33
C LYS A 53 -7.77 -10.52 6.31
N ILE A 54 -9.01 -10.14 6.61
CA ILE A 54 -9.75 -9.13 5.86
C ILE A 54 -9.23 -7.74 6.24
N ILE A 55 -8.99 -7.52 7.54
CA ILE A 55 -8.19 -6.41 8.03
C ILE A 55 -6.73 -6.89 8.12
N TRP A 56 -5.84 -6.25 7.40
CA TRP A 56 -4.40 -6.59 7.38
C TRP A 56 -3.64 -5.86 8.47
N GLY A 57 -4.14 -4.70 8.90
CA GLY A 57 -3.49 -3.87 9.92
C GLY A 57 -4.10 -2.49 10.01
N TYR A 58 -3.53 -1.66 10.88
CA TYR A 58 -3.90 -0.28 11.10
C TYR A 58 -2.65 0.59 10.96
N ILE A 59 -2.74 1.69 10.23
CA ILE A 59 -1.61 2.60 10.00
C ILE A 59 -2.00 4.04 10.29
N ALA A 60 -1.02 4.82 10.72
CA ALA A 60 -1.12 6.28 10.73
C ALA A 60 -0.62 6.82 9.38
N ILE A 61 -1.39 7.72 8.77
CA ILE A 61 -0.99 8.40 7.55
C ILE A 61 -0.43 9.77 7.95
N ALA A 62 0.84 9.98 7.61
CA ALA A 62 1.57 11.19 7.97
C ALA A 62 1.98 11.98 6.73
N ASP A 63 2.39 13.22 6.96
CA ASP A 63 3.10 14.04 6.00
C ASP A 63 4.60 13.72 6.08
N GLU A 64 5.05 12.86 5.16
CA GLU A 64 6.42 12.34 5.15
C GLU A 64 7.43 13.39 4.68
N GLU A 65 6.99 14.45 4.01
CA GLU A 65 7.88 15.55 3.63
C GLU A 65 8.42 16.28 4.86
N GLN A 66 7.65 16.34 5.94
CA GLN A 66 8.13 16.87 7.23
C GLN A 66 9.23 16.00 7.86
N ASN A 67 9.32 14.73 7.45
CA ASN A 67 10.40 13.83 7.84
C ASN A 67 11.58 13.87 6.85
N GLY A 68 11.58 14.80 5.89
CA GLY A 68 12.60 14.92 4.86
C GLY A 68 12.54 13.82 3.80
N LEU A 69 11.39 13.15 3.64
CA LEU A 69 11.20 12.08 2.68
C LEU A 69 10.29 12.52 1.55
N LYS A 70 10.65 12.18 0.33
CA LYS A 70 9.90 12.40 -0.89
C LYS A 70 9.27 11.12 -1.38
N HIS A 71 8.08 11.23 -1.95
CA HIS A 71 7.34 10.11 -2.50
C HIS A 71 7.67 9.88 -3.98
N PHE A 72 7.91 8.61 -4.33
CA PHE A 72 8.18 8.19 -5.70
C PHE A 72 7.25 7.05 -6.12
N VAL A 73 6.96 7.01 -7.41
CA VAL A 73 6.23 5.94 -8.07
C VAL A 73 7.13 5.31 -9.13
N LEU A 74 7.39 4.04 -9.02
CA LEU A 74 8.12 3.25 -10.00
C LEU A 74 7.12 2.37 -10.75
N LEU A 75 7.01 2.59 -12.06
CA LEU A 75 6.24 1.75 -12.97
C LEU A 75 7.22 0.82 -13.68
N VAL A 76 6.96 -0.47 -13.65
CA VAL A 76 7.87 -1.48 -14.21
C VAL A 76 7.14 -2.31 -15.26
N LYS A 77 7.76 -2.46 -16.42
CA LYS A 77 7.33 -3.37 -17.48
C LYS A 77 8.24 -4.60 -17.45
N ARG A 78 7.63 -5.78 -17.54
CA ARG A 78 8.41 -7.02 -17.66
C ARG A 78 8.91 -7.19 -19.08
N ASN A 79 10.01 -7.92 -19.21
CA ASN A 79 10.41 -8.46 -20.49
C ASN A 79 9.73 -9.84 -20.72
N SER A 80 10.06 -10.50 -21.84
CA SER A 80 9.49 -11.81 -22.19
C SER A 80 10.02 -12.98 -21.37
N VAL A 81 11.02 -12.76 -20.50
CA VAL A 81 11.60 -13.81 -19.66
C VAL A 81 10.65 -14.13 -18.50
N SER A 82 10.28 -15.39 -18.37
CA SER A 82 9.45 -15.84 -17.25
C SER A 82 10.25 -15.87 -15.96
N PHE A 83 9.65 -15.42 -14.85
CA PHE A 83 10.24 -15.58 -13.54
C PHE A 83 10.41 -17.06 -13.17
N ASP A 84 11.60 -17.43 -12.72
CA ASP A 84 11.83 -18.73 -12.11
C ASP A 84 11.01 -18.89 -10.84
N THR A 85 10.64 -20.11 -10.49
CA THR A 85 9.79 -20.38 -9.31
C THR A 85 10.47 -19.94 -8.01
N SER A 86 11.79 -20.05 -7.91
CA SER A 86 12.58 -19.57 -6.76
C SER A 86 12.46 -18.04 -6.61
N VAL A 87 12.62 -17.32 -7.71
CA VAL A 87 12.52 -15.85 -7.71
C VAL A 87 11.11 -15.37 -7.38
N LYS A 88 10.06 -16.08 -7.86
CA LYS A 88 8.68 -15.78 -7.48
C LYS A 88 8.45 -15.89 -5.98
N LYS A 89 8.97 -16.94 -5.35
CA LYS A 89 8.87 -17.12 -3.91
C LYS A 89 9.65 -16.05 -3.15
N GLU A 90 10.87 -15.79 -3.58
CA GLU A 90 11.74 -14.80 -2.95
C GLU A 90 11.16 -13.38 -3.04
N LEU A 91 10.69 -12.95 -4.21
CA LEU A 91 10.09 -11.64 -4.43
C LEU A 91 8.74 -11.44 -3.72
N ILE A 92 7.95 -12.52 -3.57
CA ILE A 92 6.56 -12.40 -3.09
C ILE A 92 6.44 -12.76 -1.61
N LEU A 93 7.25 -13.71 -1.09
CA LEU A 93 6.99 -14.32 0.21
C LEU A 93 8.02 -14.02 1.29
N GLU A 94 9.28 -13.73 0.97
CA GLU A 94 10.31 -13.83 2.00
C GLU A 94 11.20 -12.60 2.20
N LYS A 95 11.42 -11.73 1.22
CA LYS A 95 12.53 -10.78 1.29
C LYS A 95 12.33 -9.43 0.62
N LEU A 96 11.11 -8.99 0.40
CA LEU A 96 10.94 -7.68 -0.24
C LEU A 96 11.56 -6.55 0.61
N ASP A 97 11.43 -6.65 1.93
CA ASP A 97 12.02 -5.69 2.86
C ASP A 97 13.55 -5.80 2.94
N ASP A 98 14.13 -7.00 2.74
CA ASP A 98 15.58 -7.23 2.69
C ASP A 98 16.24 -6.66 1.41
N TYR A 99 15.45 -6.42 0.35
CA TYR A 99 15.95 -5.85 -0.90
C TYR A 99 16.18 -4.34 -0.82
N LEU A 100 15.72 -3.71 0.27
CA LEU A 100 15.72 -2.27 0.41
C LEU A 100 16.60 -1.87 1.59
N PRO A 101 17.87 -1.55 1.37
CA PRO A 101 18.73 -1.09 2.45
C PRO A 101 18.12 0.16 3.09
N GLY A 102 17.86 0.10 4.39
CA GLY A 102 17.53 1.08 5.43
C GLY A 102 17.21 2.56 5.16
N VAL A 103 17.11 2.98 3.90
CA VAL A 103 16.93 4.37 3.47
C VAL A 103 15.60 4.56 2.74
N ALA A 104 14.95 3.48 2.34
CA ALA A 104 13.69 3.54 1.61
C ALA A 104 12.56 2.88 2.42
N ARG A 105 11.40 3.54 2.46
CA ARG A 105 10.18 2.94 2.97
C ARG A 105 9.26 2.62 1.80
N ILE A 106 9.06 1.35 1.51
CA ILE A 106 8.04 0.93 0.54
C ILE A 106 6.66 1.18 1.16
N GLU A 107 5.80 1.77 0.35
CA GLU A 107 4.41 2.01 0.74
C GLU A 107 3.48 0.95 0.15
N ASP A 108 3.50 0.78 -1.17
CA ASP A 108 2.67 -0.19 -1.85
C ASP A 108 3.43 -0.89 -2.98
N ILE A 109 3.06 -2.15 -3.23
CA ILE A 109 3.47 -2.90 -4.41
C ILE A 109 2.25 -3.56 -5.01
N PHE A 110 2.01 -3.27 -6.28
CA PHE A 110 0.92 -3.85 -7.05
C PHE A 110 1.48 -4.56 -8.29
N PHE A 111 1.02 -5.77 -8.56
CA PHE A 111 1.11 -6.36 -9.89
C PHE A 111 -0.13 -5.97 -10.67
N THR A 112 0.06 -5.50 -11.89
CA THR A 112 -0.99 -4.86 -12.69
C THR A 112 -1.15 -5.53 -14.05
N HIS A 113 -2.30 -5.32 -14.67
CA HIS A 113 -2.56 -5.60 -16.07
C HIS A 113 -2.61 -4.29 -16.84
N GLY A 114 -1.89 -4.17 -17.95
CA GLY A 114 -1.87 -2.98 -18.79
C GLY A 114 -0.50 -2.71 -19.38
N SER A 115 -0.17 -1.45 -19.60
CA SER A 115 1.11 -1.03 -20.17
C SER A 115 2.29 -1.31 -19.24
N PHE A 116 2.06 -1.44 -17.95
CA PHE A 116 3.04 -1.82 -16.94
C PHE A 116 2.54 -3.01 -16.14
N ASP A 117 3.47 -3.87 -15.71
CA ASP A 117 3.20 -5.10 -15.01
C ASP A 117 3.29 -4.96 -13.49
N ALA A 118 3.97 -3.91 -13.01
CA ALA A 118 4.06 -3.61 -11.59
C ALA A 118 4.13 -2.10 -11.32
N VAL A 119 3.57 -1.73 -10.17
CA VAL A 119 3.67 -0.37 -9.58
C VAL A 119 4.24 -0.52 -8.19
N VAL A 120 5.30 0.23 -7.90
CA VAL A 120 5.91 0.30 -6.57
C VAL A 120 5.90 1.74 -6.12
N THR A 121 5.34 2.00 -4.94
CA THR A 121 5.38 3.33 -4.32
C THR A 121 6.27 3.32 -3.10
N PHE A 122 7.08 4.35 -2.91
CA PHE A 122 8.08 4.38 -1.86
C PHE A 122 8.51 5.79 -1.48
N TYR A 123 9.10 5.91 -0.30
CA TYR A 123 9.66 7.15 0.22
C TYR A 123 11.17 7.03 0.38
N VAL A 124 11.88 8.05 -0.10
CA VAL A 124 13.34 8.24 0.07
C VAL A 124 13.65 9.73 0.20
N ALA A 125 14.87 10.06 0.61
CA ALA A 125 15.27 11.44 0.84
C ALA A 125 15.24 12.31 -0.45
N ASP A 126 15.67 11.73 -1.58
CA ASP A 126 15.83 12.47 -2.84
C ASP A 126 15.80 11.56 -4.09
N ILE A 127 15.83 12.18 -5.25
CA ILE A 127 15.86 11.50 -6.56
C ILE A 127 17.13 10.62 -6.73
N ILE A 128 18.25 10.98 -6.11
CA ILE A 128 19.48 10.21 -6.22
C ILE A 128 19.30 8.89 -5.46
N SER A 129 18.73 8.95 -4.27
CA SER A 129 18.37 7.78 -3.46
C SER A 129 17.33 6.91 -4.18
N ALA A 130 16.34 7.52 -4.83
CA ALA A 130 15.36 6.79 -5.63
C ALA A 130 16.01 6.04 -6.80
N LYS A 131 16.92 6.67 -7.54
CA LYS A 131 17.67 6.04 -8.63
C LYS A 131 18.56 4.90 -8.13
N LYS A 132 19.21 5.05 -6.98
CA LYS A 132 20.02 3.99 -6.36
C LYS A 132 19.14 2.78 -6.01
N LEU A 133 17.95 3.01 -5.42
CA LEU A 133 17.00 1.94 -5.14
C LEU A 133 16.62 1.17 -6.41
N VAL A 134 16.26 1.88 -7.48
CA VAL A 134 15.92 1.26 -8.76
C VAL A 134 17.10 0.43 -9.29
N GLN A 135 18.34 0.95 -9.21
CA GLN A 135 19.53 0.21 -9.61
C GLN A 135 19.72 -1.09 -8.80
N GLU A 136 19.49 -1.06 -7.48
CA GLU A 136 19.58 -2.27 -6.65
C GLU A 136 18.51 -3.30 -7.03
N ILE A 137 17.28 -2.87 -7.32
CA ILE A 137 16.23 -3.75 -7.83
C ILE A 137 16.68 -4.39 -9.15
N TYR A 138 17.21 -3.58 -10.07
CA TYR A 138 17.66 -4.08 -11.39
C TYR A 138 18.88 -4.99 -11.32
N LYS A 139 19.81 -4.78 -10.39
CA LYS A 139 20.92 -5.73 -10.17
C LYS A 139 20.43 -7.13 -9.81
N ARG A 140 19.34 -7.24 -9.08
CA ARG A 140 18.84 -8.52 -8.56
C ARG A 140 17.88 -9.22 -9.53
N VAL A 141 16.95 -8.48 -10.11
CA VAL A 141 15.86 -9.04 -10.93
C VAL A 141 15.81 -8.47 -12.34
N GLY A 142 16.79 -7.67 -12.75
CA GLY A 142 16.79 -6.96 -14.03
C GLY A 142 16.69 -7.86 -15.26
N LYS A 143 17.14 -9.13 -15.18
CA LYS A 143 16.96 -10.07 -16.29
C LYS A 143 15.49 -10.34 -16.64
N TYR A 144 14.56 -10.03 -15.73
CA TYR A 144 13.12 -10.19 -15.91
C TYR A 144 12.39 -8.89 -16.20
N LEU A 145 13.09 -7.77 -16.01
CA LEU A 145 12.53 -6.43 -16.15
C LEU A 145 12.94 -5.83 -17.50
N GLY A 146 12.03 -5.09 -18.10
CA GLY A 146 12.26 -4.28 -19.30
C GLY A 146 12.35 -2.80 -18.95
N GLU A 147 11.48 -2.00 -19.53
CA GLU A 147 11.37 -0.57 -19.29
C GLU A 147 10.85 -0.24 -17.92
N TYR A 148 11.24 0.91 -17.40
CA TYR A 148 10.62 1.49 -16.20
C TYR A 148 10.45 3.00 -16.35
N LEU A 149 9.48 3.53 -15.60
CA LEU A 149 9.32 4.97 -15.37
C LEU A 149 9.43 5.24 -13.89
N LEU A 150 10.26 6.20 -13.52
CA LEU A 150 10.40 6.70 -12.17
C LEU A 150 9.82 8.11 -12.10
N LEU A 151 8.76 8.28 -11.32
CA LEU A 151 8.04 9.53 -11.13
C LEU A 151 8.25 10.04 -9.72
N GLU A 152 8.58 11.32 -9.55
CA GLU A 152 8.53 12.01 -8.27
C GLU A 152 7.13 12.59 -8.09
N THR A 153 6.47 12.32 -6.97
CA THR A 153 5.18 12.93 -6.66
C THR A 153 5.40 14.38 -6.26
N LEU A 154 4.74 15.30 -6.94
CA LEU A 154 4.82 16.73 -6.59
C LEU A 154 4.12 17.00 -5.26
N PHE A 155 2.91 16.49 -5.11
CA PHE A 155 2.16 16.56 -3.84
C PHE A 155 1.01 15.54 -3.82
N PRO A 156 0.68 14.99 -2.66
CA PRO A 156 -0.44 14.07 -2.53
C PRO A 156 -1.74 14.84 -2.30
N VAL A 157 -2.72 14.68 -3.17
CA VAL A 157 -4.09 15.20 -2.95
C VAL A 157 -4.84 14.34 -1.94
N ARG A 158 -4.63 13.03 -2.00
CA ARG A 158 -5.17 12.02 -1.07
C ARG A 158 -4.13 10.92 -0.85
N LYS A 159 -4.07 10.42 0.40
CA LYS A 159 -3.32 9.21 0.77
C LYS A 159 -4.28 8.21 1.41
N LYS A 160 -4.34 6.98 0.91
CA LYS A 160 -5.20 5.90 1.45
C LYS A 160 -6.65 6.35 1.72
N GLY A 161 -7.22 7.18 0.84
CA GLY A 161 -8.58 7.71 0.96
C GLY A 161 -8.71 9.00 1.77
N LEU A 162 -7.76 9.35 2.62
CA LEU A 162 -7.78 10.58 3.40
C LEU A 162 -7.34 11.78 2.54
N LYS A 163 -8.10 12.87 2.65
CA LYS A 163 -7.79 14.13 1.97
C LYS A 163 -6.62 14.81 2.67
N ASN A 164 -5.67 15.33 1.88
CA ASN A 164 -4.56 16.12 2.43
C ASN A 164 -5.12 17.36 3.17
N PRO A 165 -4.82 17.54 4.46
CA PRO A 165 -5.30 18.69 5.22
C PRO A 165 -4.71 20.03 4.72
N GLN A 166 -3.57 20.02 4.02
CA GLN A 166 -2.88 21.21 3.50
C GLN A 166 -3.23 21.51 2.04
N ILE A 167 -4.25 20.86 1.46
CA ILE A 167 -4.59 20.92 0.03
C ILE A 167 -4.80 22.35 -0.48
N LYS A 168 -5.18 23.30 0.36
CA LYS A 168 -5.39 24.71 -0.04
C LYS A 168 -4.10 25.37 -0.51
N GLY A 169 -2.95 25.02 0.06
CA GLY A 169 -1.64 25.53 -0.37
C GLY A 169 -1.14 24.92 -1.68
N LEU A 170 -1.82 23.88 -2.18
CA LEU A 170 -1.38 23.17 -3.40
C LEU A 170 -2.01 23.72 -4.69
N VAL A 171 -2.95 24.65 -4.57
CA VAL A 171 -3.62 25.28 -5.75
C VAL A 171 -2.61 26.03 -6.63
N GLU A 172 -1.51 26.50 -6.05
CA GLU A 172 -0.44 27.22 -6.76
C GLU A 172 0.40 26.29 -7.68
N TYR A 173 0.29 24.97 -7.54
CA TYR A 173 0.98 23.98 -8.38
C TYR A 173 0.16 23.54 -9.60
N LEU A 174 -1.08 23.99 -9.73
CA LEU A 174 -1.99 23.69 -10.83
C LEU A 174 -2.13 24.88 -11.78
#